data_f229dceda23a7a170b9d9fc988b6e2de
#
_entry.id   f229dceda23a7a170b9d9fc988b6e2de
#
_cell.length_a   1.000
_cell.length_b   1.000
_cell.length_c   1.000
_cell.angle_alpha   90.00
_cell.angle_beta   90.00
_cell.angle_gamma   90.00
#
_symmetry.space_group_name_H-M   'P 1'
#
loop_
_entity.id
_entity.type
_entity.pdbx_description
1 polymer ?
#
loop_
_entity_poly.entity_id
_entity_poly.type
_entity_poly.pdbx_seq_one_letter_code
_entity_poly.pdbx_strand_id
1 'polypeptide(L)'
;MSADSITTALFLITAVVASAVLINAVYPVISNMAGTFSSTTHESDVRIRTDFKIIASYANSTGFAQIWMKNIGSQPIGLGDIQRADLFCGGVGNFNHLAHTSGSLGNNQWTEDFSVPEYDQNNNQFWDPGETLKVTARTTIPSQGGKVTAQFALSNGIWRSIEFTAS
;
A
#
# COMPACT_ATOMS: atom_id res chain seq x y z
N MET A 1 36.03 -38.83 -50.97
CA MET A 1 35.38 -38.56 -49.67
C MET A 1 36.26 -37.50 -49.00
N SER A 2 36.00 -36.54 -49.08
CA SER A 2 35.49 -35.65 -49.26
C SER A 2 35.34 -34.38 -48.44
N ALA A 3 35.74 -33.34 -49.06
CA ALA A 3 35.60 -31.99 -48.55
C ALA A 3 34.15 -31.74 -48.07
N ASP A 4 33.16 -32.23 -48.78
CA ASP A 4 31.73 -32.12 -48.45
C ASP A 4 31.35 -32.76 -47.10
N SER A 5 31.93 -33.94 -46.79
CA SER A 5 31.66 -34.59 -45.50
C SER A 5 32.24 -33.82 -44.30
N ILE A 6 33.43 -33.25 -44.49
CA ILE A 6 34.11 -32.44 -43.49
C ILE A 6 33.35 -31.12 -43.29
N THR A 7 32.91 -30.48 -44.37
CA THR A 7 32.14 -29.25 -44.34
C THR A 7 30.79 -29.45 -43.59
N THR A 8 30.07 -30.54 -43.92
CA THR A 8 28.83 -30.90 -43.30
C THR A 8 29.03 -31.14 -41.77
N ALA A 9 30.09 -31.88 -41.40
CA ALA A 9 30.40 -32.11 -39.99
C ALA A 9 30.69 -30.81 -39.24
N LEU A 10 31.44 -29.86 -39.84
CA LEU A 10 31.73 -28.54 -39.27
C LEU A 10 30.45 -27.73 -39.08
N PHE A 11 29.54 -27.72 -40.05
CA PHE A 11 28.26 -27.04 -39.92
C PHE A 11 27.39 -27.60 -38.79
N LEU A 12 27.37 -28.94 -38.63
CA LEU A 12 26.64 -29.55 -37.52
C LEU A 12 27.21 -29.18 -36.17
N ILE A 13 28.51 -29.18 -36.00
CA ILE A 13 29.17 -28.77 -34.74
C ILE A 13 28.89 -27.32 -34.46
N THR A 14 29.02 -26.42 -35.44
CA THR A 14 28.75 -24.98 -35.23
C THR A 14 27.28 -24.73 -34.91
N ALA A 15 26.36 -25.45 -35.51
CA ALA A 15 24.93 -25.33 -35.19
C ALA A 15 24.62 -25.80 -33.76
N VAL A 16 25.22 -26.88 -33.28
CA VAL A 16 25.05 -27.34 -31.90
C VAL A 16 25.66 -26.34 -30.90
N VAL A 17 26.88 -25.85 -31.18
CA VAL A 17 27.52 -24.85 -30.32
C VAL A 17 26.75 -23.53 -30.30
N ALA A 18 26.27 -23.06 -31.43
CA ALA A 18 25.46 -21.86 -31.52
C ALA A 18 24.13 -21.99 -30.73
N SER A 19 23.49 -23.17 -30.83
CA SER A 19 22.28 -23.45 -30.06
C SER A 19 22.54 -23.47 -28.55
N ALA A 20 23.64 -24.06 -28.11
CA ALA A 20 24.01 -24.09 -26.70
C ALA A 20 24.30 -22.67 -26.14
N VAL A 21 25.01 -21.85 -26.91
CA VAL A 21 25.27 -20.44 -26.56
C VAL A 21 23.98 -19.64 -26.47
N LEU A 22 23.07 -19.84 -27.43
CA LEU A 22 21.78 -19.17 -27.45
C LEU A 22 20.94 -19.53 -26.22
N ILE A 23 20.84 -20.84 -25.89
CA ILE A 23 20.11 -21.30 -24.71
C ILE A 23 20.69 -20.68 -23.43
N ASN A 24 22.01 -20.70 -23.28
CA ASN A 24 22.68 -20.15 -22.11
C ASN A 24 22.50 -18.62 -22.00
N ALA A 25 22.38 -17.91 -23.10
CA ALA A 25 22.13 -16.46 -23.10
C ALA A 25 20.66 -16.11 -22.79
N VAL A 26 19.72 -16.89 -23.26
CA VAL A 26 18.27 -16.60 -23.17
C VAL A 26 17.67 -17.13 -21.87
N TYR A 27 18.13 -18.25 -21.35
CA TYR A 27 17.57 -18.89 -20.16
C TYR A 27 17.54 -17.96 -18.93
N PRO A 28 18.61 -17.25 -18.53
CA PRO A 28 18.58 -16.34 -17.38
C PRO A 28 17.62 -15.17 -17.58
N VAL A 29 17.45 -14.70 -18.82
CA VAL A 29 16.50 -13.63 -19.13
C VAL A 29 15.07 -14.08 -18.91
N ILE A 30 14.71 -15.26 -19.40
CA ILE A 30 13.36 -15.84 -19.22
C ILE A 30 13.11 -16.11 -17.73
N SER A 31 14.08 -16.64 -17.00
CA SER A 31 13.94 -16.94 -15.57
C SER A 31 13.72 -15.65 -14.74
N ASN A 32 14.49 -14.61 -15.00
CA ASN A 32 14.33 -13.32 -14.34
C ASN A 32 12.99 -12.66 -14.70
N MET A 33 12.57 -12.76 -15.95
CA MET A 33 11.29 -12.22 -16.43
C MET A 33 10.10 -12.93 -15.77
N ALA A 34 10.15 -14.25 -15.61
CA ALA A 34 9.13 -15.01 -14.91
C ALA A 34 8.99 -14.62 -13.43
N GLY A 35 10.13 -14.41 -12.74
CA GLY A 35 10.15 -13.92 -11.35
C GLY A 35 9.55 -12.52 -11.21
N THR A 36 9.96 -11.59 -12.09
CA THR A 36 9.45 -10.21 -12.09
C THR A 36 7.94 -10.18 -12.41
N PHE A 37 7.50 -11.00 -13.37
CA PHE A 37 6.08 -11.07 -13.73
C PHE A 37 5.22 -11.58 -12.57
N SER A 38 5.70 -12.61 -11.86
CA SER A 38 5.00 -13.14 -10.68
C SER A 38 4.86 -12.11 -9.56
N SER A 39 5.93 -11.40 -9.22
CA SER A 39 5.88 -10.37 -8.17
C SER A 39 4.99 -9.19 -8.54
N THR A 40 5.08 -8.70 -9.77
CA THR A 40 4.24 -7.58 -10.25
C THR A 40 2.75 -7.97 -10.29
N THR A 41 2.44 -9.20 -10.67
CA THR A 41 1.05 -9.70 -10.70
C THR A 41 0.50 -9.79 -9.29
N HIS A 42 1.28 -10.29 -8.33
CA HIS A 42 0.85 -10.37 -6.93
C HIS A 42 0.61 -8.98 -6.32
N GLU A 43 1.52 -8.04 -6.52
CA GLU A 43 1.36 -6.66 -6.03
C GLU A 43 0.12 -5.97 -6.64
N SER A 44 -0.10 -6.19 -7.93
CA SER A 44 -1.29 -5.67 -8.62
C SER A 44 -2.58 -6.29 -8.09
N ASP A 45 -2.61 -7.60 -7.82
CA ASP A 45 -3.77 -8.29 -7.24
C ASP A 45 -4.10 -7.74 -5.85
N VAL A 46 -3.12 -7.63 -4.98
CA VAL A 46 -3.28 -7.04 -3.64
C VAL A 46 -3.86 -5.63 -3.74
N ARG A 47 -3.32 -4.80 -4.64
CA ARG A 47 -3.78 -3.42 -4.83
C ARG A 47 -5.23 -3.35 -5.33
N ILE A 48 -5.62 -4.19 -6.27
CA ILE A 48 -7.00 -4.22 -6.81
C ILE A 48 -7.99 -4.68 -5.74
N ARG A 49 -7.58 -5.58 -4.86
CA ARG A 49 -8.43 -6.13 -3.80
C ARG A 49 -8.47 -5.30 -2.53
N THR A 50 -7.58 -4.30 -2.41
CA THR A 50 -7.55 -3.36 -1.28
C THR A 50 -8.41 -2.15 -1.61
N ASP A 51 -9.40 -1.87 -0.78
CA ASP A 51 -10.17 -0.62 -0.84
C ASP A 51 -10.75 -0.28 0.52
N PHE A 52 -10.86 1.00 0.82
CA PHE A 52 -11.49 1.47 2.04
C PHE A 52 -12.28 2.76 1.80
N LYS A 53 -13.22 3.05 2.66
CA LYS A 53 -14.06 4.24 2.61
C LYS A 53 -14.04 4.96 3.94
N ILE A 54 -13.90 6.28 3.94
CA ILE A 54 -14.11 7.11 5.13
C ILE A 54 -15.62 7.18 5.37
N ILE A 55 -16.06 6.76 6.55
CA ILE A 55 -17.48 6.67 6.91
C ILE A 55 -17.91 7.75 7.90
N ALA A 56 -16.97 8.23 8.71
CA ALA A 56 -17.20 9.34 9.65
C ALA A 56 -15.91 10.13 9.87
N SER A 57 -16.05 11.38 10.22
CA SER A 57 -14.95 12.27 10.57
C SER A 57 -15.42 13.29 11.61
N TYR A 58 -14.52 13.64 12.51
CA TYR A 58 -14.74 14.64 13.53
C TYR A 58 -13.44 15.42 13.77
N ALA A 59 -13.52 16.70 13.98
CA ALA A 59 -12.41 17.50 14.50
C ALA A 59 -12.91 18.57 15.45
N ASN A 60 -12.10 18.87 16.45
CA ASN A 60 -12.38 19.96 17.39
C ASN A 60 -11.32 21.07 17.29
N SER A 61 -11.67 22.25 17.74
CA SER A 61 -10.78 23.42 17.75
C SER A 61 -9.57 23.29 18.70
N THR A 62 -9.51 22.22 19.52
CA THR A 62 -8.39 21.93 20.41
C THR A 62 -7.27 21.13 19.72
N GLY A 63 -7.39 20.86 18.42
CA GLY A 63 -6.36 20.24 17.63
C GLY A 63 -6.48 18.72 17.48
N PHE A 64 -7.63 18.12 17.83
CA PHE A 64 -7.87 16.69 17.65
C PHE A 64 -8.79 16.43 16.45
N ALA A 65 -8.42 15.48 15.61
CA ALA A 65 -9.25 14.94 14.54
C ALA A 65 -9.36 13.43 14.69
N GLN A 66 -10.54 12.89 14.41
CA GLN A 66 -10.84 11.45 14.41
C GLN A 66 -11.47 11.09 13.08
N ILE A 67 -11.01 10.00 12.49
CA ILE A 67 -11.45 9.51 11.19
C ILE A 67 -11.76 8.03 11.33
N TRP A 68 -12.98 7.66 10.95
CA TRP A 68 -13.41 6.26 10.89
C TRP A 68 -13.44 5.81 9.45
N MET A 69 -12.76 4.72 9.17
CA MET A 69 -12.62 4.15 7.83
C MET A 69 -13.05 2.69 7.86
N LYS A 70 -13.85 2.29 6.89
CA LYS A 70 -14.30 0.91 6.74
C LYS A 70 -13.55 0.24 5.59
N ASN A 71 -13.00 -0.96 5.83
CA ASN A 71 -12.45 -1.79 4.76
C ASN A 71 -13.62 -2.34 3.92
N ILE A 72 -13.70 -1.90 2.67
CA ILE A 72 -14.69 -2.34 1.68
C ILE A 72 -14.08 -3.23 0.59
N GLY A 73 -12.77 -3.46 0.67
CA GLY A 73 -12.05 -4.40 -0.19
C GLY A 73 -12.29 -5.85 0.22
N SER A 74 -11.65 -6.76 -0.47
CA SER A 74 -11.64 -8.20 -0.16
C SER A 74 -10.33 -8.67 0.47
N GLN A 75 -9.37 -7.76 0.66
CA GLN A 75 -8.06 -8.03 1.23
C GLN A 75 -7.99 -7.55 2.68
N PRO A 76 -7.57 -8.39 3.64
CA PRO A 76 -7.18 -7.94 4.98
C PRO A 76 -5.95 -7.04 4.90
N ILE A 77 -5.92 -5.98 5.70
CA ILE A 77 -4.81 -5.02 5.79
C ILE A 77 -4.14 -5.19 7.14
N GLY A 78 -2.87 -5.58 7.13
CA GLY A 78 -2.12 -5.83 8.36
C GLY A 78 -1.84 -4.54 9.15
N LEU A 79 -1.79 -4.65 10.48
CA LEU A 79 -1.47 -3.53 11.37
C LEU A 79 -0.15 -2.84 10.96
N GLY A 80 0.86 -3.60 10.56
CA GLY A 80 2.13 -3.04 10.10
C GLY A 80 2.02 -2.23 8.80
N ASP A 81 1.04 -2.49 7.93
CA ASP A 81 0.78 -1.69 6.73
C ASP A 81 0.04 -0.40 7.07
N ILE A 82 -0.86 -0.46 8.06
CA ILE A 82 -1.56 0.70 8.60
C ILE A 82 -0.56 1.65 9.25
N GLN A 83 0.36 1.16 10.08
CA GLN A 83 1.38 1.96 10.76
C GLN A 83 2.37 2.65 9.81
N ARG A 84 2.52 2.11 8.59
CA ARG A 84 3.31 2.70 7.51
C ARG A 84 2.51 3.62 6.59
N ALA A 85 1.23 3.79 6.85
CA ALA A 85 0.39 4.68 6.08
C ALA A 85 0.73 6.15 6.36
N ASP A 86 0.46 6.99 5.39
CA ASP A 86 0.59 8.44 5.52
C ASP A 86 -0.76 9.08 5.85
N LEU A 87 -0.78 9.93 6.86
CA LEU A 87 -1.93 10.76 7.17
C LEU A 87 -1.58 12.24 6.99
N PHE A 88 -2.35 12.91 6.17
CA PHE A 88 -2.33 14.36 6.01
C PHE A 88 -3.62 14.91 6.61
N CYS A 89 -3.50 15.89 7.52
CA CYS A 89 -4.66 16.50 8.17
C CYS A 89 -4.40 17.96 8.53
N GLY A 90 -5.45 18.79 8.46
CA GLY A 90 -5.37 20.21 8.83
C GLY A 90 -6.42 21.06 8.13
N GLY A 91 -6.32 22.37 8.22
CA GLY A 91 -7.20 23.30 7.50
C GLY A 91 -7.05 23.20 5.99
N VAL A 92 -8.14 23.48 5.27
CA VAL A 92 -8.11 23.51 3.80
C VAL A 92 -7.05 24.50 3.30
N GLY A 93 -6.12 24.01 2.47
CA GLY A 93 -4.99 24.79 1.96
C GLY A 93 -3.79 24.88 2.92
N ASN A 94 -3.90 24.36 4.15
CA ASN A 94 -2.82 24.32 5.12
C ASN A 94 -2.93 23.05 5.99
N PHE A 95 -2.61 21.91 5.41
CA PHE A 95 -2.60 20.61 6.08
C PHE A 95 -1.17 20.09 6.23
N ASN A 96 -0.94 19.33 7.30
CA ASN A 96 0.37 18.79 7.64
C ASN A 96 0.40 17.28 7.36
N HIS A 97 1.58 16.78 6.97
CA HIS A 97 1.90 15.35 7.06
C HIS A 97 2.14 15.00 8.52
N LEU A 98 1.44 14.02 9.03
CA LEU A 98 1.50 13.59 10.43
C LEU A 98 2.32 12.32 10.57
N ALA A 99 3.19 12.29 11.57
CA ALA A 99 3.98 11.09 11.88
C ALA A 99 3.13 10.08 12.68
N HIS A 100 3.23 8.80 12.34
CA HIS A 100 2.63 7.73 13.15
C HIS A 100 3.30 7.61 14.51
N THR A 101 2.53 7.34 15.55
CA THR A 101 3.02 7.01 16.89
C THR A 101 2.18 5.89 17.53
N SER A 102 2.83 4.93 18.15
CA SER A 102 2.19 3.90 18.99
C SER A 102 2.18 4.28 20.47
N GLY A 103 2.66 5.47 20.82
CA GLY A 103 2.69 6.01 22.18
C GLY A 103 1.71 7.15 22.42
N SER A 104 2.04 8.04 23.36
CA SER A 104 1.25 9.23 23.63
C SER A 104 1.21 10.14 22.40
N LEU A 105 0.02 10.59 22.03
CA LEU A 105 -0.23 11.41 20.85
C LEU A 105 0.32 12.83 21.04
N GLY A 106 1.43 13.14 20.38
CA GLY A 106 2.04 14.47 20.33
C GLY A 106 1.45 15.34 19.22
N ASN A 107 1.96 16.58 19.10
CA ASN A 107 1.55 17.47 18.01
C ASN A 107 2.08 16.99 16.66
N ASN A 108 1.28 17.11 15.60
CA ASN A 108 1.53 16.58 14.25
C ASN A 108 1.81 15.07 14.24
N GLN A 109 1.07 14.32 15.04
CA GLN A 109 1.13 12.89 15.11
C GLN A 109 -0.27 12.28 14.98
N TRP A 110 -0.31 11.00 14.61
CA TRP A 110 -1.51 10.19 14.56
C TRP A 110 -1.27 8.80 15.12
N THR A 111 -2.35 8.17 15.57
CA THR A 111 -2.35 6.78 16.05
C THR A 111 -3.61 6.08 15.59
N GLU A 112 -3.51 4.78 15.38
CA GLU A 112 -4.64 3.90 15.11
C GLU A 112 -5.26 3.39 16.42
N ASP A 113 -6.54 3.08 16.37
CA ASP A 113 -7.26 2.39 17.44
C ASP A 113 -7.69 1.01 16.91
N PHE A 114 -7.06 -0.01 17.47
CA PHE A 114 -7.27 -1.43 17.17
C PHE A 114 -7.86 -2.16 18.39
N SER A 115 -8.63 -1.44 19.21
CA SER A 115 -9.25 -2.01 20.40
C SER A 115 -10.23 -3.12 20.05
N VAL A 116 -10.14 -4.23 20.78
CA VAL A 116 -10.98 -5.42 20.67
C VAL A 116 -12.17 -5.29 21.62
N PRO A 117 -13.38 -5.63 21.24
CA PRO A 117 -13.87 -6.10 19.93
C PRO A 117 -14.39 -4.98 19.04
N GLU A 118 -14.15 -3.72 19.35
CA GLU A 118 -14.82 -2.58 18.73
C GLU A 118 -14.32 -2.36 17.28
N TYR A 119 -13.02 -2.51 17.05
CA TYR A 119 -12.40 -2.26 15.75
C TYR A 119 -11.74 -3.51 15.14
N ASP A 120 -11.14 -4.37 15.95
CA ASP A 120 -10.63 -5.70 15.58
C ASP A 120 -11.51 -6.76 16.24
N GLN A 121 -12.51 -7.28 15.52
CA GLN A 121 -13.52 -8.16 16.09
C GLN A 121 -13.03 -9.55 16.42
N ASN A 122 -12.01 -10.03 15.71
CA ASN A 122 -11.46 -11.36 15.84
C ASN A 122 -10.08 -11.41 16.52
N ASN A 123 -9.54 -10.23 16.88
CA ASN A 123 -8.24 -10.06 17.55
C ASN A 123 -7.06 -10.68 16.77
N ASN A 124 -7.04 -10.48 15.46
CA ASN A 124 -6.01 -11.02 14.59
C ASN A 124 -4.97 -10.00 14.13
N GLN A 125 -5.12 -8.72 14.52
CA GLN A 125 -4.30 -7.58 14.13
C GLN A 125 -4.31 -7.29 12.62
N PHE A 126 -5.43 -7.62 11.97
CA PHE A 126 -5.73 -7.22 10.59
C PHE A 126 -6.97 -6.35 10.58
N TRP A 127 -6.99 -5.38 9.73
CA TRP A 127 -8.18 -4.64 9.38
C TRP A 127 -8.93 -5.42 8.30
N ASP A 128 -9.81 -6.30 8.72
CA ASP A 128 -10.49 -7.24 7.86
C ASP A 128 -11.59 -6.59 7.00
N PRO A 129 -11.96 -7.23 5.88
CA PRO A 129 -13.12 -6.80 5.09
C PRO A 129 -14.38 -6.63 5.94
N GLY A 130 -14.94 -5.42 5.91
CA GLY A 130 -16.13 -5.07 6.68
C GLY A 130 -15.85 -4.44 8.05
N GLU A 131 -14.65 -4.53 8.58
CA GLU A 131 -14.27 -3.88 9.84
C GLU A 131 -14.00 -2.38 9.67
N THR A 132 -14.04 -1.67 10.78
CA THR A 132 -13.81 -0.23 10.85
C THR A 132 -12.51 0.05 11.59
N LEU A 133 -11.63 0.83 10.99
CA LEU A 133 -10.45 1.39 11.62
C LEU A 133 -10.74 2.80 12.08
N LYS A 134 -10.40 3.12 13.33
CA LYS A 134 -10.40 4.50 13.82
C LYS A 134 -8.98 5.03 13.91
N VAL A 135 -8.78 6.20 13.37
CA VAL A 135 -7.52 6.94 13.44
C VAL A 135 -7.76 8.23 14.21
N THR A 136 -6.91 8.50 15.20
CA THR A 136 -6.90 9.75 15.95
C THR A 136 -5.64 10.53 15.62
N ALA A 137 -5.80 11.80 15.25
CA ALA A 137 -4.75 12.71 14.88
C ALA A 137 -4.73 13.93 15.78
N ARG A 138 -3.54 14.49 16.01
CA ARG A 138 -3.36 15.78 16.69
C ARG A 138 -2.54 16.71 15.80
N THR A 139 -3.16 17.82 15.38
CA THR A 139 -2.56 18.82 14.49
C THR A 139 -3.25 20.15 14.63
N THR A 140 -2.82 21.13 13.86
CA THR A 140 -3.48 22.44 13.82
C THR A 140 -4.82 22.35 13.09
N ILE A 141 -5.92 22.45 13.84
CA ILE A 141 -7.29 22.46 13.30
C ILE A 141 -7.78 23.92 13.30
N PRO A 142 -8.52 24.35 12.26
CA PRO A 142 -9.17 25.65 12.25
C PRO A 142 -10.16 25.82 13.41
N SER A 143 -10.51 27.05 13.71
CA SER A 143 -11.57 27.35 14.68
C SER A 143 -12.90 26.71 14.25
N GLN A 144 -13.83 26.60 15.20
CA GLN A 144 -15.17 26.08 14.98
C GLN A 144 -15.80 26.65 13.70
N GLY A 145 -16.39 25.78 12.89
CA GLY A 145 -16.95 26.13 11.59
C GLY A 145 -15.94 26.15 10.43
N GLY A 146 -14.63 26.08 10.74
CA GLY A 146 -13.60 26.03 9.71
C GLY A 146 -13.53 24.65 9.02
N LYS A 147 -13.14 24.66 7.74
CA LYS A 147 -13.03 23.44 6.94
C LYS A 147 -11.71 22.73 7.22
N VAL A 148 -11.81 21.42 7.43
CA VAL A 148 -10.70 20.51 7.66
C VAL A 148 -10.62 19.53 6.49
N THR A 149 -9.40 19.29 6.01
CA THR A 149 -9.11 18.23 5.04
C THR A 149 -8.34 17.13 5.74
N ALA A 150 -8.71 15.90 5.50
CA ALA A 150 -7.95 14.72 5.89
C ALA A 150 -7.78 13.78 4.71
N GLN A 151 -6.56 13.25 4.54
CA GLN A 151 -6.23 12.26 3.52
C GLN A 151 -5.42 11.15 4.17
N PHE A 152 -5.87 9.92 4.01
CA PHE A 152 -5.18 8.72 4.46
C PHE A 152 -4.71 7.91 3.25
N ALA A 153 -3.44 7.56 3.21
CA ALA A 153 -2.80 6.84 2.12
C ALA A 153 -2.06 5.61 2.65
N LEU A 154 -2.50 4.44 2.21
CA LEU A 154 -1.84 3.16 2.53
C LEU A 154 -0.51 3.01 1.77
N SER A 155 0.39 2.18 2.29
CA SER A 155 1.71 1.89 1.70
C SER A 155 1.65 1.32 0.26
N ASN A 156 0.53 0.68 -0.12
CA ASN A 156 0.27 0.18 -1.48
C ASN A 156 -0.23 1.26 -2.46
N GLY A 157 -0.30 2.54 -2.03
CA GLY A 157 -0.71 3.68 -2.84
C GLY A 157 -2.22 3.88 -2.98
N ILE A 158 -3.05 3.11 -2.27
CA ILE A 158 -4.50 3.38 -2.18
C ILE A 158 -4.73 4.49 -1.15
N TRP A 159 -5.42 5.54 -1.55
CA TRP A 159 -5.73 6.66 -0.68
C TRP A 159 -7.18 7.12 -0.79
N ARG A 160 -7.65 7.74 0.29
CA ARG A 160 -8.97 8.41 0.34
C ARG A 160 -8.82 9.73 1.09
N SER A 161 -9.59 10.72 0.65
CA SER A 161 -9.64 12.03 1.31
C SER A 161 -11.08 12.43 1.61
N ILE A 162 -11.23 13.29 2.61
CA ILE A 162 -12.50 13.89 3.01
C ILE A 162 -12.28 15.34 3.42
N GLU A 163 -13.26 16.19 3.13
CA GLU A 163 -13.37 17.54 3.66
C GLU A 163 -14.59 17.61 4.57
N PHE A 164 -14.44 18.16 5.75
CA PHE A 164 -15.49 18.26 6.77
C PHE A 164 -15.30 19.53 7.61
N THR A 165 -16.25 19.84 8.50
CA THR A 165 -16.22 21.06 9.31
C THR A 165 -15.82 20.74 10.73
N ALA A 166 -14.92 21.58 11.31
CA ALA A 166 -14.55 21.50 12.73
C ALA A 166 -15.74 21.91 13.62
N SER A 167 -15.93 21.15 14.70
CA SER A 167 -16.97 21.39 15.72
C SER A 167 -16.48 22.24 16.86
#